data_11cdee9286effe2c04f2d771a331ecde
#
_entry.id   11cdee9286effe2c04f2d771a331ecde
#
_cell.length_a   1.000
_cell.length_b   1.000
_cell.length_c   1.000
_cell.angle_alpha   90.00
_cell.angle_beta   90.00
_cell.angle_gamma   90.00
#
_symmetry.space_group_name_H-M   'P 1'
#
loop_
_entity.id
_entity.type
_entity.pdbx_description
1 polymer ?
#
loop_
_entity_poly.entity_id
_entity_poly.type
_entity_poly.pdbx_seq_one_letter_code
_entity_poly.pdbx_strand_id
1 'polypeptide(L)'
;MAKDIQFEIEARDGLKKGVDALANAVKVTLGPKGRNVIISKSFGAPQVTKDGVTVAKEIELADALEDMGAQMVKEVASKTNDLAGDGTTTATVLAQAIVKEGLKNVAAGANPMDLKRGIDKAVDAIVENLAKQSKKVGDSTDKIKQVAAISANNDDTIGDLIAQAFEKVGKEGVITVEEAKGTDTYVDVVEGMQFDRGYLSPYFVTDSEKMVADLENPYILLFDKKISSMKDLLPVLEPVAQSGKPLLIIAEDVDGEALATLVVNKLRGSLKIAAVKAPGFGDRRKAMLEDIAILTNGTVISEERGFTLENATIDMLGTTERVTIDKDNTTIVNGSGAAKNIKARVNQIKSQIETTTSDYDKEKLQERLAKLAGGVAVLYVGAASEVEMKEKKDRVDDALHATRAAVEEGIVAGGGVALVRAKTVLKKVDTENDDEATGLQIVARAIESPLRTIVENAGGEGSVVVAKVMDGKGDFGYDAKADKYVEMFKAGIIDPTKVTRIALENAASVAGMILTTECSLTDIKEDTPPAPPMGGGGMPGMM
;
A
#
# COMPACT_ATOMS: atom_id res chain seq x y z
N MET A 1 10.05 -32.70 6.82
CA MET A 1 8.77 -32.76 7.55
C MET A 1 7.82 -33.63 6.75
N ALA A 2 7.04 -34.50 7.40
CA ALA A 2 5.99 -35.27 6.74
C ALA A 2 4.86 -34.33 6.31
N LYS A 3 4.19 -34.68 5.20
CA LYS A 3 3.07 -33.91 4.66
C LYS A 3 1.77 -34.66 4.91
N ASP A 4 0.75 -33.95 5.33
CA ASP A 4 -0.64 -34.39 5.27
C ASP A 4 -1.18 -34.04 3.88
N ILE A 5 -1.84 -35.00 3.24
CA ILE A 5 -2.33 -34.87 1.86
C ILE A 5 -3.83 -35.06 1.89
N GLN A 6 -4.57 -34.01 1.51
CA GLN A 6 -6.03 -34.07 1.43
C GLN A 6 -6.49 -33.80 0.00
N PHE A 7 -7.56 -34.45 -0.41
CA PHE A 7 -8.07 -34.42 -1.78
C PHE A 7 -9.52 -33.95 -1.84
N GLU A 8 -9.93 -33.51 -3.04
CA GLU A 8 -11.33 -33.28 -3.42
C GLU A 8 -12.09 -32.39 -2.42
N ILE A 9 -13.19 -32.93 -1.86
CA ILE A 9 -14.11 -32.19 -0.97
C ILE A 9 -13.42 -31.79 0.33
N GLU A 10 -12.61 -32.69 0.93
CA GLU A 10 -11.93 -32.40 2.21
C GLU A 10 -10.96 -31.23 2.08
N ALA A 11 -10.15 -31.23 1.00
CA ALA A 11 -9.24 -30.13 0.73
C ALA A 11 -9.98 -28.79 0.54
N ARG A 12 -11.06 -28.81 -0.25
CA ARG A 12 -11.84 -27.60 -0.54
C ARG A 12 -12.62 -27.08 0.67
N ASP A 13 -13.16 -27.96 1.49
CA ASP A 13 -13.91 -27.56 2.70
C ASP A 13 -12.99 -26.95 3.75
N GLY A 14 -11.78 -27.49 3.93
CA GLY A 14 -10.79 -26.89 4.82
C GLY A 14 -10.36 -25.50 4.35
N LEU A 15 -9.98 -25.38 3.07
CA LEU A 15 -9.63 -24.07 2.48
C LEU A 15 -10.78 -23.06 2.64
N LYS A 16 -12.04 -23.48 2.36
CA LYS A 16 -13.22 -22.63 2.49
C LYS A 16 -13.42 -22.13 3.92
N LYS A 17 -13.22 -22.99 4.94
CA LYS A 17 -13.34 -22.57 6.34
C LYS A 17 -12.33 -21.47 6.68
N GLY A 18 -11.09 -21.58 6.19
CA GLY A 18 -10.08 -20.56 6.36
C GLY A 18 -10.46 -19.24 5.68
N VAL A 19 -10.94 -19.30 4.43
CA VAL A 19 -11.49 -18.14 3.71
C VAL A 19 -12.61 -17.47 4.51
N ASP A 20 -13.56 -18.27 5.01
CA ASP A 20 -14.71 -17.78 5.77
C ASP A 20 -14.27 -17.16 7.11
N ALA A 21 -13.32 -17.76 7.81
CA ALA A 21 -12.80 -17.25 9.09
C ALA A 21 -12.18 -15.87 8.92
N LEU A 22 -11.26 -15.71 7.97
CA LEU A 22 -10.62 -14.42 7.71
C LEU A 22 -11.62 -13.39 7.21
N ALA A 23 -12.40 -13.71 6.17
CA ALA A 23 -13.32 -12.75 5.57
C ALA A 23 -14.41 -12.29 6.54
N ASN A 24 -14.89 -13.16 7.43
CA ASN A 24 -15.86 -12.79 8.46
C ASN A 24 -15.29 -11.82 9.51
N ALA A 25 -14.00 -11.94 9.84
CA ALA A 25 -13.33 -11.00 10.74
C ALA A 25 -13.11 -9.63 10.06
N VAL A 26 -12.74 -9.63 8.78
CA VAL A 26 -12.44 -8.38 8.04
C VAL A 26 -13.71 -7.63 7.66
N LYS A 27 -14.75 -8.31 7.16
CA LYS A 27 -15.96 -7.66 6.60
C LYS A 27 -16.74 -6.78 7.58
N VAL A 28 -16.56 -6.98 8.90
CA VAL A 28 -17.25 -6.14 9.92
C VAL A 28 -16.80 -4.69 9.89
N THR A 29 -15.66 -4.41 9.28
CA THR A 29 -15.12 -3.05 9.15
C THR A 29 -15.70 -2.28 7.97
N LEU A 30 -16.38 -2.94 7.02
CA LEU A 30 -16.81 -2.36 5.75
C LEU A 30 -17.95 -1.35 5.90
N GLY A 31 -17.78 -0.19 5.25
CA GLY A 31 -18.79 0.84 5.10
C GLY A 31 -18.88 1.83 6.26
N PRO A 32 -19.79 2.85 6.14
CA PRO A 32 -19.86 3.98 7.08
C PRO A 32 -20.26 3.59 8.51
N LYS A 33 -20.89 2.43 8.69
CA LYS A 33 -21.23 1.86 10.00
C LYS A 33 -20.40 0.62 10.33
N GLY A 34 -19.28 0.43 9.64
CA GLY A 34 -18.28 -0.58 9.96
C GLY A 34 -17.72 -0.39 11.38
N ARG A 35 -17.35 -1.51 12.01
CA ARG A 35 -16.90 -1.55 13.41
C ARG A 35 -15.42 -1.83 13.53
N ASN A 36 -14.85 -1.43 14.65
CA ASN A 36 -13.47 -1.71 14.96
C ASN A 36 -13.26 -3.21 15.27
N VAL A 37 -12.07 -3.70 14.92
CA VAL A 37 -11.53 -4.98 15.37
C VAL A 37 -10.45 -4.70 16.40
N ILE A 38 -10.41 -5.46 17.47
CA ILE A 38 -9.38 -5.37 18.53
C ILE A 38 -8.45 -6.55 18.35
N ILE A 39 -7.17 -6.24 18.21
CA ILE A 39 -6.09 -7.21 17.96
C ILE A 39 -5.21 -7.26 19.21
N SER A 40 -5.00 -8.46 19.75
CA SER A 40 -4.05 -8.69 20.84
C SER A 40 -2.63 -8.59 20.31
N LYS A 41 -1.77 -7.89 21.02
CA LYS A 41 -0.33 -7.83 20.74
C LYS A 41 0.45 -8.57 21.82
N SER A 42 1.55 -9.21 21.44
CA SER A 42 2.43 -9.93 22.39
C SER A 42 3.03 -9.01 23.43
N PHE A 43 3.25 -7.73 23.10
CA PHE A 43 3.76 -6.67 23.96
C PHE A 43 2.99 -5.36 23.70
N GLY A 44 2.72 -4.61 24.76
CA GLY A 44 2.03 -3.32 24.67
C GLY A 44 0.52 -3.40 24.78
N ALA A 45 -0.17 -2.33 24.41
CA ALA A 45 -1.62 -2.24 24.40
C ALA A 45 -2.21 -2.97 23.18
N PRO A 46 -3.46 -3.52 23.30
CA PRO A 46 -4.15 -4.05 22.12
C PRO A 46 -4.28 -2.98 21.02
N GLN A 47 -4.14 -3.40 19.77
CA GLN A 47 -4.37 -2.54 18.62
C GLN A 47 -5.86 -2.51 18.29
N VAL A 48 -6.39 -1.32 18.03
CA VAL A 48 -7.76 -1.11 17.56
C VAL A 48 -7.69 -0.57 16.15
N THR A 49 -8.34 -1.23 15.20
CA THR A 49 -8.29 -0.83 13.79
C THR A 49 -9.60 -1.10 13.05
N LYS A 50 -9.83 -0.37 11.97
CA LYS A 50 -10.83 -0.66 10.94
C LYS A 50 -10.20 -1.04 9.60
N ASP A 51 -8.88 -0.94 9.49
CA ASP A 51 -8.19 -1.30 8.26
C ASP A 51 -8.25 -2.81 8.03
N GLY A 52 -8.74 -3.19 6.83
CA GLY A 52 -8.95 -4.58 6.46
C GLY A 52 -7.66 -5.37 6.29
N VAL A 53 -6.59 -4.76 5.76
CA VAL A 53 -5.32 -5.46 5.56
C VAL A 53 -4.62 -5.72 6.89
N THR A 54 -4.66 -4.78 7.82
CA THR A 54 -4.13 -4.94 9.18
C THR A 54 -4.83 -6.10 9.90
N VAL A 55 -6.17 -6.16 9.84
CA VAL A 55 -6.93 -7.29 10.40
C VAL A 55 -6.55 -8.62 9.72
N ALA A 56 -6.48 -8.63 8.38
CA ALA A 56 -6.15 -9.84 7.64
C ALA A 56 -4.75 -10.39 7.97
N LYS A 57 -3.76 -9.52 8.11
CA LYS A 57 -2.37 -9.90 8.43
C LYS A 57 -2.22 -10.61 9.77
N GLU A 58 -3.04 -10.28 10.75
CA GLU A 58 -2.96 -10.84 12.11
C GLU A 58 -3.70 -12.19 12.26
N ILE A 59 -4.42 -12.64 11.24
CA ILE A 59 -5.17 -13.89 11.33
C ILE A 59 -4.26 -15.07 10.99
N GLU A 60 -4.11 -15.97 11.96
CA GLU A 60 -3.48 -17.27 11.86
C GLU A 60 -4.40 -18.30 12.49
N LEU A 61 -4.61 -19.43 11.81
CA LEU A 61 -5.50 -20.48 12.28
C LEU A 61 -4.70 -21.70 12.78
N ALA A 62 -5.26 -22.39 13.76
CA ALA A 62 -4.58 -23.54 14.38
C ALA A 62 -4.50 -24.75 13.42
N ASP A 63 -5.56 -24.96 12.63
CA ASP A 63 -5.59 -26.00 11.59
C ASP A 63 -4.80 -25.55 10.37
N ALA A 64 -3.86 -26.36 9.91
CA ALA A 64 -2.94 -25.99 8.83
C ALA A 64 -3.63 -25.82 7.47
N LEU A 65 -4.69 -26.58 7.19
CA LEU A 65 -5.43 -26.48 5.94
C LEU A 65 -6.37 -25.26 5.95
N GLU A 66 -7.04 -25.01 7.07
CA GLU A 66 -7.85 -23.80 7.24
C GLU A 66 -6.97 -22.55 7.17
N ASP A 67 -5.77 -22.59 7.80
CA ASP A 67 -4.81 -21.48 7.72
C ASP A 67 -4.35 -21.22 6.29
N MET A 68 -4.09 -22.26 5.49
CA MET A 68 -3.77 -22.11 4.06
C MET A 68 -4.87 -21.36 3.31
N GLY A 69 -6.14 -21.66 3.56
CA GLY A 69 -7.28 -20.93 3.00
C GLY A 69 -7.32 -19.46 3.44
N ALA A 70 -7.02 -19.18 4.71
CA ALA A 70 -6.91 -17.82 5.23
C ALA A 70 -5.72 -17.07 4.58
N GLN A 71 -4.55 -17.71 4.45
CA GLN A 71 -3.38 -17.11 3.81
C GLN A 71 -3.63 -16.71 2.35
N MET A 72 -4.41 -17.50 1.59
CA MET A 72 -4.77 -17.12 0.21
C MET A 72 -5.61 -15.83 0.17
N VAL A 73 -6.54 -15.64 1.09
CA VAL A 73 -7.33 -14.39 1.16
C VAL A 73 -6.52 -13.24 1.77
N LYS A 74 -5.60 -13.53 2.68
CA LYS A 74 -4.61 -12.54 3.17
C LYS A 74 -3.80 -11.96 2.01
N GLU A 75 -3.41 -12.80 1.04
CA GLU A 75 -2.72 -12.36 -0.17
C GLU A 75 -3.59 -11.44 -1.03
N VAL A 76 -4.92 -11.68 -1.14
CA VAL A 76 -5.86 -10.77 -1.82
C VAL A 76 -5.83 -9.39 -1.18
N ALA A 77 -5.94 -9.32 0.15
CA ALA A 77 -5.93 -8.04 0.87
C ALA A 77 -4.59 -7.32 0.71
N SER A 78 -3.47 -8.04 0.85
CA SER A 78 -2.11 -7.47 0.74
C SER A 78 -1.83 -6.94 -0.67
N LYS A 79 -2.11 -7.71 -1.73
CA LYS A 79 -1.94 -7.25 -3.12
C LYS A 79 -2.83 -6.06 -3.45
N THR A 80 -4.06 -6.03 -2.94
CA THR A 80 -4.95 -4.89 -3.16
C THR A 80 -4.40 -3.63 -2.49
N ASN A 81 -3.87 -3.77 -1.28
CA ASN A 81 -3.18 -2.69 -0.59
C ASN A 81 -1.96 -2.18 -1.40
N ASP A 82 -1.11 -3.09 -1.86
CA ASP A 82 0.11 -2.74 -2.59
C ASP A 82 -0.15 -1.99 -3.90
N LEU A 83 -1.25 -2.32 -4.60
CA LEU A 83 -1.57 -1.76 -5.92
C LEU A 83 -2.47 -0.53 -5.86
N ALA A 84 -3.37 -0.46 -4.89
CA ALA A 84 -4.39 0.58 -4.80
C ALA A 84 -4.36 1.35 -3.47
N GLY A 85 -3.72 0.82 -2.43
CA GLY A 85 -3.62 1.40 -1.10
C GLY A 85 -4.94 1.46 -0.32
N ASP A 86 -6.02 0.97 -0.89
CA ASP A 86 -7.36 0.91 -0.30
C ASP A 86 -8.16 -0.25 -0.94
N GLY A 87 -9.39 -0.51 -0.44
CA GLY A 87 -10.28 -1.53 -0.99
C GLY A 87 -10.00 -2.97 -0.53
N THR A 88 -9.14 -3.15 0.44
CA THR A 88 -8.71 -4.45 0.98
C THR A 88 -9.88 -5.26 1.54
N THR A 89 -10.78 -4.61 2.27
CA THR A 89 -12.02 -5.23 2.79
C THR A 89 -12.97 -5.61 1.66
N THR A 90 -13.13 -4.75 0.65
CA THR A 90 -13.98 -5.03 -0.53
C THR A 90 -13.46 -6.25 -1.30
N ALA A 91 -12.14 -6.32 -1.52
CA ALA A 91 -11.48 -7.45 -2.18
C ALA A 91 -11.69 -8.76 -1.42
N THR A 92 -11.54 -8.73 -0.09
CA THR A 92 -11.76 -9.88 0.80
C THR A 92 -13.22 -10.38 0.73
N VAL A 93 -14.19 -9.46 0.75
CA VAL A 93 -15.63 -9.80 0.64
C VAL A 93 -15.96 -10.39 -0.72
N LEU A 94 -15.40 -9.85 -1.79
CA LEU A 94 -15.56 -10.38 -3.16
C LEU A 94 -14.94 -11.78 -3.29
N ALA A 95 -13.74 -11.99 -2.77
CA ALA A 95 -13.07 -13.30 -2.79
C ALA A 95 -13.91 -14.36 -2.06
N GLN A 96 -14.38 -14.06 -0.84
CA GLN A 96 -15.27 -14.95 -0.11
C GLN A 96 -16.54 -15.28 -0.91
N ALA A 97 -17.15 -14.29 -1.53
CA ALA A 97 -18.40 -14.48 -2.29
C ALA A 97 -18.17 -15.36 -3.53
N ILE A 98 -17.08 -15.15 -4.29
CA ILE A 98 -16.74 -15.95 -5.47
C ILE A 98 -16.43 -17.40 -5.04
N VAL A 99 -15.61 -17.59 -4.01
CA VAL A 99 -15.28 -18.93 -3.48
C VAL A 99 -16.55 -19.65 -3.02
N LYS A 100 -17.39 -18.99 -2.24
CA LYS A 100 -18.64 -19.58 -1.70
C LYS A 100 -19.61 -20.00 -2.80
N GLU A 101 -19.84 -19.16 -3.80
CA GLU A 101 -20.75 -19.48 -4.91
C GLU A 101 -20.09 -20.50 -5.86
N GLY A 102 -18.79 -20.39 -6.12
CA GLY A 102 -18.05 -21.31 -6.98
C GLY A 102 -18.02 -22.72 -6.44
N LEU A 103 -17.66 -22.90 -5.17
CA LEU A 103 -17.59 -24.24 -4.55
C LEU A 103 -18.94 -24.98 -4.52
N LYS A 104 -20.07 -24.27 -4.44
CA LYS A 104 -21.40 -24.89 -4.57
C LYS A 104 -21.58 -25.54 -5.94
N ASN A 105 -21.11 -24.87 -7.00
CA ASN A 105 -21.22 -25.38 -8.37
C ASN A 105 -20.22 -26.50 -8.65
N VAL A 106 -19.00 -26.42 -8.10
CA VAL A 106 -18.02 -27.52 -8.17
C VAL A 106 -18.56 -28.77 -7.48
N ALA A 107 -19.16 -28.62 -6.28
CA ALA A 107 -19.80 -29.73 -5.57
C ALA A 107 -21.01 -30.29 -6.32
N ALA A 108 -21.68 -29.50 -7.16
CA ALA A 108 -22.76 -29.95 -8.04
C ALA A 108 -22.25 -30.62 -9.33
N GLY A 109 -20.94 -30.72 -9.55
CA GLY A 109 -20.34 -31.43 -10.68
C GLY A 109 -19.92 -30.55 -11.85
N ALA A 110 -19.97 -29.22 -11.72
CA ALA A 110 -19.44 -28.32 -12.76
C ALA A 110 -17.92 -28.42 -12.88
N ASN A 111 -17.39 -28.29 -14.10
CA ASN A 111 -15.97 -28.34 -14.35
C ASN A 111 -15.27 -27.08 -13.79
N PRO A 112 -14.35 -27.20 -12.79
CA PRO A 112 -13.70 -26.05 -12.16
C PRO A 112 -12.91 -25.16 -13.14
N MET A 113 -12.32 -25.76 -14.19
CA MET A 113 -11.52 -25.04 -15.17
C MET A 113 -12.41 -24.18 -16.09
N ASP A 114 -13.60 -24.67 -16.45
CA ASP A 114 -14.57 -23.93 -17.24
C ASP A 114 -15.24 -22.84 -16.41
N LEU A 115 -15.56 -23.15 -15.14
CA LEU A 115 -16.02 -22.13 -14.19
C LEU A 115 -15.02 -20.98 -14.09
N LYS A 116 -13.71 -21.30 -13.96
CA LYS A 116 -12.66 -20.29 -13.90
C LYS A 116 -12.61 -19.46 -15.18
N ARG A 117 -12.68 -20.07 -16.37
CA ARG A 117 -12.74 -19.33 -17.65
C ARG A 117 -13.93 -18.36 -17.71
N GLY A 118 -15.09 -18.81 -17.24
CA GLY A 118 -16.28 -17.98 -17.15
C GLY A 118 -16.11 -16.81 -16.15
N ILE A 119 -15.46 -17.06 -14.99
CA ILE A 119 -15.13 -16.02 -14.02
C ILE A 119 -14.19 -14.98 -14.64
N ASP A 120 -13.13 -15.41 -15.33
CA ASP A 120 -12.16 -14.53 -15.96
C ASP A 120 -12.85 -13.64 -17.03
N LYS A 121 -13.66 -14.23 -17.93
CA LYS A 121 -14.47 -13.48 -18.93
C LYS A 121 -15.42 -12.46 -18.27
N ALA A 122 -16.02 -12.81 -17.15
CA ALA A 122 -16.92 -11.91 -16.42
C ALA A 122 -16.17 -10.72 -15.83
N VAL A 123 -14.98 -10.96 -15.24
CA VAL A 123 -14.14 -9.91 -14.65
C VAL A 123 -13.69 -8.93 -15.72
N ASP A 124 -13.18 -9.42 -16.86
CA ASP A 124 -12.76 -8.57 -17.97
C ASP A 124 -13.90 -7.65 -18.45
N ALA A 125 -15.10 -8.20 -18.63
CA ALA A 125 -16.27 -7.43 -19.06
C ALA A 125 -16.70 -6.37 -18.02
N ILE A 126 -16.61 -6.69 -16.72
CA ILE A 126 -16.91 -5.75 -15.63
C ILE A 126 -15.86 -4.65 -15.58
N VAL A 127 -14.57 -4.98 -15.67
CA VAL A 127 -13.46 -4.01 -15.67
C VAL A 127 -13.59 -3.02 -16.82
N GLU A 128 -13.87 -3.49 -18.04
CA GLU A 128 -14.16 -2.60 -19.16
C GLU A 128 -15.39 -1.69 -18.92
N ASN A 129 -16.39 -2.22 -18.24
CA ASN A 129 -17.58 -1.43 -17.90
C ASN A 129 -17.28 -0.40 -16.83
N LEU A 130 -16.51 -0.73 -15.79
CA LEU A 130 -16.06 0.22 -14.77
C LEU A 130 -15.28 1.37 -15.40
N ALA A 131 -14.39 1.09 -16.34
CA ALA A 131 -13.67 2.12 -17.09
C ALA A 131 -14.62 3.06 -17.86
N LYS A 132 -15.71 2.51 -18.45
CA LYS A 132 -16.75 3.32 -19.13
C LYS A 132 -17.63 4.14 -18.16
N GLN A 133 -17.86 3.66 -16.94
CA GLN A 133 -18.57 4.38 -15.88
C GLN A 133 -17.72 5.47 -15.24
N SER A 134 -16.38 5.36 -15.32
CA SER A 134 -15.45 6.24 -14.65
C SER A 134 -15.58 7.68 -15.13
N LYS A 135 -15.58 8.60 -14.15
CA LYS A 135 -15.56 10.05 -14.36
C LYS A 135 -14.23 10.61 -13.86
N LYS A 136 -13.55 11.39 -14.68
CA LYS A 136 -12.29 12.04 -14.26
C LYS A 136 -12.55 12.98 -13.08
N VAL A 137 -11.67 12.96 -12.11
CA VAL A 137 -11.69 13.90 -10.97
C VAL A 137 -11.39 15.32 -11.46
N GLY A 138 -10.49 15.45 -12.45
CA GLY A 138 -10.08 16.76 -12.96
C GLY A 138 -9.41 17.59 -11.86
N ASP A 139 -9.55 18.93 -11.93
CA ASP A 139 -9.00 19.86 -10.93
C ASP A 139 -10.02 20.17 -9.80
N SER A 140 -11.00 19.31 -9.61
CA SER A 140 -12.06 19.54 -8.63
C SER A 140 -11.59 19.16 -7.22
N THR A 141 -11.25 20.17 -6.43
CA THR A 141 -10.93 20.05 -5.00
C THR A 141 -12.09 19.38 -4.23
N ASP A 142 -13.34 19.66 -4.58
CA ASP A 142 -14.52 19.04 -3.97
C ASP A 142 -14.56 17.53 -4.17
N LYS A 143 -14.21 17.03 -5.37
CA LYS A 143 -14.16 15.58 -5.62
C LYS A 143 -13.01 14.91 -4.86
N ILE A 144 -11.86 15.56 -4.78
CA ILE A 144 -10.72 15.10 -3.97
C ILE A 144 -11.16 14.98 -2.52
N LYS A 145 -11.78 16.03 -1.96
CA LYS A 145 -12.33 16.02 -0.61
C LYS A 145 -13.33 14.88 -0.39
N GLN A 146 -14.26 14.67 -1.32
CA GLN A 146 -15.28 13.62 -1.22
C GLN A 146 -14.65 12.22 -1.21
N VAL A 147 -13.71 11.93 -2.12
CA VAL A 147 -12.99 10.64 -2.12
C VAL A 147 -12.26 10.43 -0.81
N ALA A 148 -11.48 11.42 -0.37
CA ALA A 148 -10.71 11.34 0.85
C ALA A 148 -11.61 11.14 2.09
N ALA A 149 -12.71 11.88 2.18
CA ALA A 149 -13.66 11.75 3.29
C ALA A 149 -14.30 10.35 3.32
N ILE A 150 -14.72 9.80 2.18
CA ILE A 150 -15.33 8.45 2.09
C ILE A 150 -14.34 7.39 2.54
N SER A 151 -13.11 7.40 2.03
CA SER A 151 -12.06 6.44 2.41
C SER A 151 -11.65 6.60 3.88
N ALA A 152 -11.71 7.84 4.41
CA ALA A 152 -11.51 8.11 5.84
C ALA A 152 -12.74 7.79 6.72
N ASN A 153 -13.61 6.86 6.33
CA ASN A 153 -14.84 6.50 7.05
C ASN A 153 -15.81 7.66 7.27
N ASN A 154 -16.00 8.51 6.26
CA ASN A 154 -16.83 9.72 6.27
C ASN A 154 -16.37 10.79 7.28
N ASP A 155 -15.05 10.95 7.42
CA ASP A 155 -14.42 12.03 8.17
C ASP A 155 -14.15 13.22 7.24
N ASP A 156 -15.05 14.23 7.30
CA ASP A 156 -14.94 15.44 6.47
C ASP A 156 -13.67 16.25 6.81
N THR A 157 -13.18 16.18 8.04
CA THR A 157 -11.97 16.89 8.47
C THR A 157 -10.73 16.36 7.76
N ILE A 158 -10.59 15.04 7.69
CA ILE A 158 -9.52 14.38 6.94
C ILE A 158 -9.66 14.69 5.44
N GLY A 159 -10.90 14.65 4.92
CA GLY A 159 -11.18 15.03 3.53
C GLY A 159 -10.70 16.45 3.19
N ASP A 160 -10.98 17.43 4.05
CA ASP A 160 -10.54 18.82 3.88
C ASP A 160 -9.02 18.96 3.90
N LEU A 161 -8.34 18.29 4.83
CA LEU A 161 -6.89 18.34 4.98
C LEU A 161 -6.17 17.74 3.77
N ILE A 162 -6.64 16.60 3.26
CA ILE A 162 -6.09 15.98 2.05
C ILE A 162 -6.32 16.88 0.83
N ALA A 163 -7.52 17.44 0.68
CA ALA A 163 -7.79 18.37 -0.42
C ALA A 163 -6.89 19.60 -0.37
N GLN A 164 -6.65 20.19 0.82
CA GLN A 164 -5.69 21.29 1.01
C GLN A 164 -4.25 20.88 0.67
N ALA A 165 -3.84 19.65 1.02
CA ALA A 165 -2.51 19.15 0.66
C ALA A 165 -2.35 19.09 -0.86
N PHE A 166 -3.31 18.51 -1.59
CA PHE A 166 -3.31 18.46 -3.06
C PHE A 166 -3.34 19.86 -3.70
N GLU A 167 -4.06 20.80 -3.12
CA GLU A 167 -4.10 22.19 -3.60
C GLU A 167 -2.73 22.87 -3.49
N LYS A 168 -2.01 22.62 -2.38
CA LYS A 168 -0.70 23.23 -2.12
C LYS A 168 0.41 22.67 -3.02
N VAL A 169 0.45 21.34 -3.23
CA VAL A 169 1.56 20.69 -3.97
C VAL A 169 1.17 20.23 -5.37
N GLY A 170 -0.10 20.32 -5.75
CA GLY A 170 -0.62 19.83 -7.03
C GLY A 170 -0.83 18.32 -7.06
N LYS A 171 -1.36 17.81 -8.19
CA LYS A 171 -1.74 16.40 -8.35
C LYS A 171 -0.55 15.45 -8.35
N GLU A 172 0.55 15.88 -8.93
CA GLU A 172 1.82 15.15 -8.98
C GLU A 172 2.70 15.41 -7.75
N GLY A 173 2.21 16.23 -6.82
CA GLY A 173 2.93 16.62 -5.63
C GLY A 173 3.05 15.49 -4.60
N VAL A 174 4.11 15.51 -3.84
CA VAL A 174 4.36 14.54 -2.78
C VAL A 174 3.61 14.94 -1.52
N ILE A 175 2.84 14.00 -0.98
CA ILE A 175 2.15 14.15 0.30
C ILE A 175 2.57 12.98 1.19
N THR A 176 3.02 13.28 2.40
CA THR A 176 3.40 12.29 3.42
C THR A 176 2.55 12.48 4.66
N VAL A 177 2.43 11.43 5.47
CA VAL A 177 1.66 11.44 6.72
C VAL A 177 2.59 11.21 7.89
N GLU A 178 2.62 12.16 8.83
CA GLU A 178 3.49 12.17 9.98
C GLU A 178 2.72 12.31 11.29
N GLU A 179 3.34 11.94 12.39
CA GLU A 179 2.78 12.15 13.72
C GLU A 179 3.01 13.59 14.18
N ALA A 180 1.93 14.25 14.61
CA ALA A 180 2.04 15.56 15.23
C ALA A 180 2.59 15.46 16.67
N LYS A 181 3.30 16.48 17.11
CA LYS A 181 3.75 16.57 18.53
C LYS A 181 2.62 16.90 19.51
N GLY A 182 1.43 17.23 19.01
CA GLY A 182 0.26 17.64 19.78
C GLY A 182 -1.00 16.90 19.33
N THR A 183 -2.15 17.38 19.79
CA THR A 183 -3.46 16.77 19.50
C THR A 183 -4.08 17.23 18.18
N ASP A 184 -3.57 18.32 17.62
CA ASP A 184 -4.13 18.92 16.41
C ASP A 184 -3.59 18.24 15.14
N THR A 185 -4.48 18.04 14.19
CA THR A 185 -4.13 17.54 12.85
C THR A 185 -4.10 18.71 11.87
N TYR A 186 -3.00 18.84 11.11
CA TYR A 186 -2.79 19.97 10.20
C TYR A 186 -1.90 19.59 9.02
N VAL A 187 -1.90 20.45 7.96
CA VAL A 187 -1.06 20.29 6.78
C VAL A 187 -0.05 21.41 6.70
N ASP A 188 1.20 21.07 6.57
CA ASP A 188 2.29 22.01 6.27
C ASP A 188 3.02 21.63 4.97
N VAL A 189 3.70 22.58 4.35
CA VAL A 189 4.53 22.32 3.16
C VAL A 189 5.97 22.65 3.49
N VAL A 190 6.81 21.65 3.36
CA VAL A 190 8.23 21.72 3.68
C VAL A 190 9.10 21.52 2.43
N GLU A 191 10.34 21.99 2.50
CA GLU A 191 11.32 21.72 1.47
C GLU A 191 11.61 20.20 1.41
N GLY A 192 11.46 19.60 0.24
CA GLY A 192 11.63 18.15 0.10
C GLY A 192 11.49 17.69 -1.34
N MET A 193 11.77 16.42 -1.58
CA MET A 193 11.55 15.81 -2.89
C MET A 193 11.37 14.30 -2.78
N GLN A 194 10.69 13.71 -3.77
CA GLN A 194 10.61 12.27 -3.97
C GLN A 194 11.23 11.88 -5.31
N PHE A 195 11.86 10.71 -5.35
CA PHE A 195 12.35 10.10 -6.58
C PHE A 195 12.10 8.59 -6.60
N ASP A 196 11.97 8.06 -7.80
CA ASP A 196 11.58 6.69 -8.13
C ASP A 196 12.75 5.69 -7.99
N ARG A 197 13.25 5.53 -6.78
CA ARG A 197 14.24 4.52 -6.38
C ARG A 197 13.94 4.08 -4.96
N GLY A 198 13.69 2.80 -4.78
CA GLY A 198 13.50 2.19 -3.47
C GLY A 198 14.79 1.62 -2.87
N TYR A 199 14.68 0.97 -1.73
CA TYR A 199 15.81 0.38 -1.04
C TYR A 199 16.46 -0.75 -1.86
N LEU A 200 17.79 -0.85 -1.80
CA LEU A 200 18.56 -1.91 -2.48
C LEU A 200 18.40 -3.30 -1.85
N SER A 201 17.92 -3.35 -0.63
CA SER A 201 17.68 -4.61 0.07
C SER A 201 16.51 -4.47 1.04
N PRO A 202 15.57 -5.46 1.08
CA PRO A 202 14.49 -5.48 2.06
C PRO A 202 14.98 -5.51 3.51
N TYR A 203 16.22 -5.93 3.74
CA TYR A 203 16.83 -5.92 5.06
C TYR A 203 17.10 -4.52 5.61
N PHE A 204 16.99 -3.46 4.81
CA PHE A 204 17.06 -2.07 5.29
C PHE A 204 15.76 -1.58 5.92
N VAL A 205 14.66 -2.29 5.73
CA VAL A 205 13.34 -1.97 6.30
C VAL A 205 13.41 -1.81 7.82
N THR A 206 12.81 -0.74 8.33
CA THR A 206 12.68 -0.46 9.77
C THR A 206 11.28 -0.75 10.29
N ASP A 207 10.26 -0.57 9.45
CA ASP A 207 8.87 -0.93 9.70
C ASP A 207 8.49 -2.10 8.78
N SER A 208 8.47 -3.31 9.33
CA SER A 208 8.15 -4.53 8.59
C SER A 208 6.65 -4.66 8.24
N GLU A 209 5.76 -3.97 8.95
CA GLU A 209 4.32 -3.99 8.63
C GLU A 209 4.04 -3.20 7.35
N LYS A 210 4.69 -2.04 7.20
CA LYS A 210 4.57 -1.16 6.02
C LYS A 210 5.63 -1.43 4.94
N MET A 211 6.61 -2.29 5.22
CA MET A 211 7.76 -2.55 4.33
C MET A 211 8.51 -1.28 3.92
N VAL A 212 8.73 -0.37 4.86
CA VAL A 212 9.45 0.88 4.65
C VAL A 212 10.69 0.99 5.54
N ALA A 213 11.72 1.65 5.03
CA ALA A 213 12.85 2.12 5.83
C ALA A 213 12.63 3.60 6.16
N ASP A 214 12.43 3.89 7.42
CA ASP A 214 12.20 5.23 7.95
C ASP A 214 13.42 5.67 8.76
N LEU A 215 14.03 6.79 8.37
CA LEU A 215 15.26 7.32 8.95
C LEU A 215 15.00 8.73 9.47
N GLU A 216 15.08 8.91 10.78
CA GLU A 216 14.91 10.21 11.44
C GLU A 216 16.26 10.93 11.58
N ASN A 217 16.30 12.19 11.17
CA ASN A 217 17.50 13.04 11.18
C ASN A 217 18.75 12.39 10.57
N PRO A 218 18.66 11.71 9.41
CA PRO A 218 19.77 10.99 8.83
C PRO A 218 20.83 11.93 8.23
N TYR A 219 22.04 11.41 8.15
CA TYR A 219 23.02 11.88 7.19
C TYR A 219 22.72 11.29 5.81
N ILE A 220 23.08 12.00 4.75
CA ILE A 220 22.89 11.58 3.35
C ILE A 220 24.24 11.64 2.64
N LEU A 221 24.76 10.48 2.23
CA LEU A 221 25.94 10.37 1.37
C LEU A 221 25.50 10.35 -0.08
N LEU A 222 26.03 11.26 -0.88
CA LEU A 222 25.75 11.39 -2.32
C LEU A 222 27.03 11.01 -3.10
N PHE A 223 26.96 9.94 -3.88
CA PHE A 223 28.10 9.45 -4.66
C PHE A 223 27.71 9.17 -6.11
N ASP A 224 28.50 9.66 -7.07
CA ASP A 224 28.18 9.58 -8.50
C ASP A 224 28.55 8.26 -9.17
N LYS A 225 29.25 7.38 -8.46
CA LYS A 225 29.70 6.06 -8.93
C LYS A 225 29.14 4.92 -8.10
N LYS A 226 29.48 3.71 -8.53
CA LYS A 226 29.14 2.46 -7.84
C LYS A 226 30.05 2.24 -6.62
N ILE A 227 29.46 1.70 -5.56
CA ILE A 227 30.18 1.30 -4.33
C ILE A 227 30.14 -0.21 -4.21
N SER A 228 31.29 -0.86 -4.33
CA SER A 228 31.43 -2.32 -4.22
C SER A 228 32.36 -2.74 -3.08
N SER A 229 33.29 -1.84 -2.67
CA SER A 229 34.29 -2.08 -1.62
C SER A 229 33.84 -1.43 -0.31
N MET A 230 33.84 -2.20 0.77
CA MET A 230 33.56 -1.67 2.10
C MET A 230 34.64 -0.74 2.61
N LYS A 231 35.90 -0.99 2.20
CA LYS A 231 37.04 -0.19 2.62
C LYS A 231 36.90 1.29 2.28
N ASP A 232 36.33 1.60 1.12
CA ASP A 232 36.19 2.96 0.63
C ASP A 232 35.14 3.75 1.44
N LEU A 233 34.18 3.05 2.07
CA LEU A 233 33.16 3.63 2.93
C LEU A 233 33.58 3.86 4.37
N LEU A 234 34.64 3.20 4.87
CA LEU A 234 35.03 3.28 6.27
C LEU A 234 35.23 4.71 6.80
N PRO A 235 35.86 5.63 6.04
CA PRO A 235 36.05 7.00 6.51
C PRO A 235 34.74 7.77 6.81
N VAL A 236 33.65 7.39 6.12
CA VAL A 236 32.31 7.96 6.34
C VAL A 236 31.57 7.20 7.43
N LEU A 237 31.66 5.87 7.44
CA LEU A 237 30.88 5.02 8.35
C LEU A 237 31.32 5.14 9.81
N GLU A 238 32.61 5.26 10.07
CA GLU A 238 33.13 5.37 11.44
C GLU A 238 32.62 6.62 12.17
N PRO A 239 32.71 7.85 11.60
CA PRO A 239 32.15 9.03 12.25
C PRO A 239 30.61 8.99 12.36
N VAL A 240 29.92 8.42 11.36
CA VAL A 240 28.46 8.27 11.41
C VAL A 240 28.06 7.31 12.53
N ALA A 241 28.72 6.15 12.66
CA ALA A 241 28.48 5.20 13.75
C ALA A 241 28.70 5.85 15.13
N GLN A 242 29.76 6.63 15.27
CA GLN A 242 30.04 7.36 16.53
C GLN A 242 28.97 8.41 16.85
N SER A 243 28.37 9.03 15.84
CA SER A 243 27.29 10.02 16.02
C SER A 243 25.97 9.40 16.46
N GLY A 244 25.76 8.10 16.21
CA GLY A 244 24.53 7.38 16.47
C GLY A 244 23.37 7.74 15.54
N LYS A 245 23.58 8.65 14.56
CA LYS A 245 22.57 9.04 13.58
C LYS A 245 22.46 8.02 12.45
N PRO A 246 21.27 7.88 11.83
CA PRO A 246 21.10 7.08 10.63
C PRO A 246 21.89 7.65 9.44
N LEU A 247 22.21 6.77 8.47
CA LEU A 247 22.84 7.14 7.20
C LEU A 247 22.00 6.62 6.03
N LEU A 248 21.67 7.50 5.09
CA LEU A 248 21.21 7.13 3.76
C LEU A 248 22.38 7.24 2.78
N ILE A 249 22.63 6.17 2.02
CA ILE A 249 23.57 6.19 0.88
C ILE A 249 22.78 6.29 -0.41
N ILE A 250 23.04 7.32 -1.21
CA ILE A 250 22.52 7.49 -2.56
C ILE A 250 23.70 7.44 -3.52
N ALA A 251 23.83 6.33 -4.24
CA ALA A 251 24.95 6.09 -5.16
C ALA A 251 24.45 5.56 -6.51
N GLU A 252 25.29 5.53 -7.54
CA GLU A 252 24.92 4.86 -8.80
C GLU A 252 24.41 3.44 -8.56
N ASP A 253 25.14 2.69 -7.74
CA ASP A 253 24.75 1.38 -7.22
C ASP A 253 25.56 1.08 -5.94
N VAL A 254 25.04 0.18 -5.10
CA VAL A 254 25.79 -0.39 -3.98
C VAL A 254 25.61 -1.89 -4.07
N ASP A 255 26.72 -2.64 -4.24
CA ASP A 255 26.64 -4.08 -4.42
C ASP A 255 27.79 -4.84 -3.75
N GLY A 256 27.87 -6.13 -4.05
CA GLY A 256 28.95 -7.01 -3.63
C GLY A 256 29.18 -7.01 -2.12
N GLU A 257 30.47 -6.88 -1.74
CA GLU A 257 30.90 -6.87 -0.34
C GLU A 257 30.32 -5.69 0.44
N ALA A 258 30.25 -4.51 -0.19
CA ALA A 258 29.74 -3.31 0.46
C ALA A 258 28.28 -3.50 0.90
N LEU A 259 27.39 -3.91 -0.02
CA LEU A 259 25.98 -4.13 0.31
C LEU A 259 25.80 -5.21 1.39
N ALA A 260 26.48 -6.35 1.26
CA ALA A 260 26.40 -7.44 2.22
C ALA A 260 26.82 -6.99 3.63
N THR A 261 27.91 -6.23 3.73
CA THR A 261 28.43 -5.74 5.00
C THR A 261 27.51 -4.69 5.64
N LEU A 262 26.93 -3.77 4.83
CA LEU A 262 25.95 -2.80 5.32
C LEU A 262 24.71 -3.50 5.89
N VAL A 263 24.18 -4.50 5.19
CA VAL A 263 23.04 -5.32 5.65
C VAL A 263 23.36 -6.03 6.96
N VAL A 264 24.51 -6.68 7.05
CA VAL A 264 24.92 -7.40 8.28
C VAL A 264 25.05 -6.44 9.48
N ASN A 265 25.65 -5.26 9.29
CA ASN A 265 25.81 -4.28 10.36
C ASN A 265 24.47 -3.66 10.79
N LYS A 266 23.54 -3.46 9.84
CA LYS A 266 22.18 -3.03 10.15
C LYS A 266 21.43 -4.09 10.97
N LEU A 267 21.51 -5.37 10.56
CA LEU A 267 20.85 -6.47 11.29
C LEU A 267 21.43 -6.67 12.71
N ARG A 268 22.72 -6.41 12.90
CA ARG A 268 23.37 -6.43 14.21
C ARG A 268 23.04 -5.19 15.07
N GLY A 269 22.35 -4.20 14.52
CA GLY A 269 22.07 -2.94 15.21
C GLY A 269 23.29 -2.02 15.38
N SER A 270 24.41 -2.34 14.75
CA SER A 270 25.64 -1.52 14.83
C SER A 270 25.55 -0.24 14.01
N LEU A 271 24.76 -0.25 12.93
CA LEU A 271 24.51 0.88 12.06
C LEU A 271 23.01 1.01 11.77
N LYS A 272 22.50 2.22 11.81
CA LYS A 272 21.18 2.57 11.28
C LYS A 272 21.40 3.07 9.86
N ILE A 273 21.18 2.24 8.84
CA ILE A 273 21.57 2.55 7.48
C ILE A 273 20.56 2.03 6.46
N ALA A 274 20.42 2.77 5.36
CA ALA A 274 19.79 2.31 4.14
C ALA A 274 20.60 2.76 2.93
N ALA A 275 20.45 2.07 1.81
CA ALA A 275 21.08 2.40 0.55
C ALA A 275 20.07 2.31 -0.60
N VAL A 276 20.13 3.30 -1.51
CA VAL A 276 19.27 3.41 -2.68
C VAL A 276 20.12 3.76 -3.90
N LYS A 277 19.61 3.44 -5.11
CA LYS A 277 20.22 3.91 -6.35
C LYS A 277 19.91 5.39 -6.56
N ALA A 278 20.89 6.12 -7.08
CA ALA A 278 20.68 7.49 -7.52
C ALA A 278 19.65 7.53 -8.69
N PRO A 279 18.75 8.54 -8.69
CA PRO A 279 17.77 8.68 -9.75
C PRO A 279 18.40 9.12 -11.07
N GLY A 280 17.85 8.64 -12.19
CA GLY A 280 18.33 8.97 -13.54
C GLY A 280 19.56 8.18 -13.98
N PHE A 281 20.07 8.53 -15.17
CA PHE A 281 21.24 7.90 -15.79
C PHE A 281 22.14 8.98 -16.41
N GLY A 282 23.47 8.71 -16.48
CA GLY A 282 24.44 9.62 -17.09
C GLY A 282 24.39 11.02 -16.49
N ASP A 283 24.40 12.06 -17.34
CA ASP A 283 24.40 13.47 -16.90
C ASP A 283 23.14 13.86 -16.12
N ARG A 284 22.00 13.21 -16.37
CA ARG A 284 20.80 13.43 -15.58
C ARG A 284 20.96 12.95 -14.13
N ARG A 285 21.59 11.78 -13.93
CA ARG A 285 21.90 11.32 -12.58
C ARG A 285 22.76 12.32 -11.82
N LYS A 286 23.80 12.84 -12.46
CA LYS A 286 24.66 13.89 -11.87
C LYS A 286 23.85 15.12 -11.50
N ALA A 287 22.97 15.57 -12.40
CA ALA A 287 22.13 16.74 -12.17
C ALA A 287 21.12 16.53 -11.02
N MET A 288 20.54 15.32 -10.90
CA MET A 288 19.63 15.00 -9.80
C MET A 288 20.35 14.82 -8.46
N LEU A 289 21.54 14.23 -8.44
CA LEU A 289 22.39 14.22 -7.25
C LEU A 289 22.72 15.64 -6.75
N GLU A 290 22.98 16.57 -7.67
CA GLU A 290 23.17 17.98 -7.35
C GLU A 290 21.91 18.63 -6.75
N ASP A 291 20.73 18.33 -7.30
CA ASP A 291 19.49 18.85 -6.76
C ASP A 291 19.26 18.35 -5.33
N ILE A 292 19.54 17.05 -5.06
CA ILE A 292 19.49 16.47 -3.71
C ILE A 292 20.54 17.12 -2.79
N ALA A 293 21.76 17.35 -3.30
CA ALA A 293 22.82 18.02 -2.52
C ALA A 293 22.41 19.42 -2.09
N ILE A 294 21.83 20.19 -3.00
CA ILE A 294 21.35 21.56 -2.71
C ILE A 294 20.19 21.50 -1.70
N LEU A 295 19.27 20.53 -1.85
CA LEU A 295 18.13 20.35 -0.96
C LEU A 295 18.56 19.99 0.47
N THR A 296 19.61 19.17 0.62
CA THR A 296 20.04 18.62 1.90
C THR A 296 21.27 19.31 2.49
N ASN A 297 21.78 20.36 1.82
CA ASN A 297 23.04 21.06 2.14
C ASN A 297 24.24 20.11 2.15
N GLY A 298 24.23 19.09 1.29
CA GLY A 298 25.32 18.12 1.14
C GLY A 298 26.24 18.45 -0.05
N THR A 299 27.24 17.61 -0.25
CA THR A 299 28.16 17.67 -1.37
C THR A 299 28.13 16.34 -2.14
N VAL A 300 28.01 16.41 -3.47
CA VAL A 300 28.16 15.21 -4.29
C VAL A 300 29.63 14.81 -4.33
N ILE A 301 29.92 13.63 -3.83
CA ILE A 301 31.27 13.05 -3.91
C ILE A 301 31.46 12.53 -5.33
N SER A 302 32.38 13.15 -6.06
CA SER A 302 32.67 12.86 -7.45
C SER A 302 34.16 13.09 -7.75
N GLU A 303 34.80 12.12 -8.37
CA GLU A 303 36.21 12.24 -8.77
C GLU A 303 36.44 13.36 -9.78
N GLU A 304 35.47 13.63 -10.65
CA GLU A 304 35.51 14.76 -11.59
C GLU A 304 35.63 16.12 -10.87
N ARG A 305 35.17 16.16 -9.59
CA ARG A 305 35.27 17.34 -8.73
C ARG A 305 36.43 17.29 -7.75
N GLY A 306 37.25 16.24 -7.83
CA GLY A 306 38.38 16.02 -6.93
C GLY A 306 38.02 15.41 -5.57
N PHE A 307 36.79 14.89 -5.40
CA PHE A 307 36.35 14.22 -4.18
C PHE A 307 36.31 12.70 -4.38
N THR A 308 36.88 11.96 -3.42
CA THR A 308 36.78 10.49 -3.36
C THR A 308 36.12 10.05 -2.06
N LEU A 309 35.59 8.83 -2.00
CA LEU A 309 34.99 8.30 -0.76
C LEU A 309 36.01 8.22 0.37
N GLU A 310 37.26 7.93 0.05
CA GLU A 310 38.37 7.82 1.03
C GLU A 310 38.65 9.15 1.74
N ASN A 311 38.37 10.27 1.07
CA ASN A 311 38.59 11.63 1.58
C ASN A 311 37.25 12.31 2.01
N ALA A 312 36.13 11.56 1.99
CA ALA A 312 34.85 12.11 2.39
C ALA A 312 34.78 12.31 3.91
N THR A 313 34.28 13.46 4.31
CA THR A 313 34.11 13.83 5.72
C THR A 313 32.62 13.99 6.05
N ILE A 314 32.30 13.95 7.34
CA ILE A 314 30.90 14.09 7.80
C ILE A 314 30.27 15.45 7.39
N ASP A 315 31.07 16.48 7.26
CA ASP A 315 30.63 17.82 6.84
C ASP A 315 30.21 17.88 5.37
N MET A 316 30.58 16.90 4.56
CA MET A 316 30.16 16.76 3.17
C MET A 316 28.81 16.06 3.04
N LEU A 317 28.35 15.41 4.12
CA LEU A 317 27.07 14.69 4.12
C LEU A 317 25.91 15.67 4.18
N GLY A 318 24.88 15.42 3.36
CA GLY A 318 23.61 16.12 3.49
C GLY A 318 22.89 15.73 4.78
N THR A 319 21.94 16.58 5.19
CA THR A 319 21.08 16.34 6.35
C THR A 319 19.64 16.68 6.02
N THR A 320 18.71 16.00 6.65
CA THR A 320 17.27 16.22 6.51
C THR A 320 16.58 15.82 7.80
N GLU A 321 15.33 16.24 8.01
CA GLU A 321 14.55 15.83 9.17
C GLU A 321 14.16 14.35 9.07
N ARG A 322 13.72 13.90 7.89
CA ARG A 322 13.28 12.52 7.67
C ARG A 322 13.53 12.03 6.26
N VAL A 323 13.78 10.74 6.13
CA VAL A 323 13.76 10.02 4.85
C VAL A 323 12.91 8.77 5.00
N THR A 324 11.95 8.60 4.10
CA THR A 324 11.12 7.39 4.00
C THR A 324 11.41 6.69 2.68
N ILE A 325 11.73 5.40 2.73
CA ILE A 325 12.10 4.60 1.55
C ILE A 325 11.20 3.38 1.51
N ASP A 326 10.41 3.26 0.46
CA ASP A 326 9.67 2.05 0.13
C ASP A 326 10.40 1.20 -0.92
N LYS A 327 9.75 0.19 -1.49
CA LYS A 327 10.34 -0.67 -2.53
C LYS A 327 10.61 0.07 -3.84
N ASP A 328 9.90 1.15 -4.12
CA ASP A 328 9.89 1.84 -5.40
C ASP A 328 10.41 3.28 -5.30
N ASN A 329 10.24 3.95 -4.14
CA ASN A 329 10.47 5.38 -3.97
C ASN A 329 11.33 5.71 -2.76
N THR A 330 11.98 6.88 -2.85
CA THR A 330 12.66 7.54 -1.72
C THR A 330 12.12 8.95 -1.59
N THR A 331 11.60 9.30 -0.40
CA THR A 331 11.08 10.63 -0.07
C THR A 331 11.97 11.29 0.97
N ILE A 332 12.49 12.46 0.63
CA ILE A 332 13.28 13.34 1.53
C ILE A 332 12.36 14.45 2.00
N VAL A 333 12.22 14.60 3.32
CA VAL A 333 11.33 15.58 3.95
C VAL A 333 12.14 16.56 4.76
N ASN A 334 11.87 17.85 4.56
CA ASN A 334 12.50 18.97 5.26
C ASN A 334 14.03 18.93 5.22
N GLY A 335 14.57 19.01 3.99
CA GLY A 335 16.02 19.08 3.77
C GLY A 335 16.64 20.35 4.37
N SER A 336 17.85 20.25 4.90
CA SER A 336 18.58 21.36 5.56
C SER A 336 19.19 22.38 4.59
N GLY A 337 18.86 22.28 3.29
CA GLY A 337 19.33 23.21 2.26
C GLY A 337 18.81 24.64 2.48
N ALA A 338 19.65 25.63 2.24
CA ALA A 338 19.22 27.01 2.32
C ALA A 338 18.19 27.34 1.21
N ALA A 339 17.01 27.84 1.58
CA ALA A 339 15.92 28.19 0.65
C ALA A 339 16.39 29.11 -0.51
N LYS A 340 17.38 29.98 -0.24
CA LYS A 340 18.01 30.83 -1.29
C LYS A 340 18.69 29.97 -2.36
N ASN A 341 19.40 28.91 -1.97
CA ASN A 341 20.14 28.06 -2.90
C ASN A 341 19.16 27.18 -3.70
N ILE A 342 18.11 26.65 -3.05
CA ILE A 342 17.04 25.89 -3.70
C ILE A 342 16.34 26.76 -4.73
N LYS A 343 15.98 28.00 -4.37
CA LYS A 343 15.34 28.95 -5.29
C LYS A 343 16.26 29.33 -6.48
N ALA A 344 17.55 29.50 -6.24
CA ALA A 344 18.52 29.75 -7.31
C ALA A 344 18.61 28.56 -8.28
N ARG A 345 18.60 27.32 -7.75
CA ARG A 345 18.59 26.10 -8.57
C ARG A 345 17.31 25.96 -9.38
N VAL A 346 16.16 26.22 -8.78
CA VAL A 346 14.85 26.27 -9.48
C VAL A 346 14.88 27.25 -10.65
N ASN A 347 15.41 28.45 -10.45
CA ASN A 347 15.53 29.45 -11.53
C ASN A 347 16.49 28.98 -12.62
N GLN A 348 17.60 28.34 -12.28
CA GLN A 348 18.53 27.75 -13.25
C GLN A 348 17.84 26.70 -14.13
N ILE A 349 17.06 25.81 -13.54
CA ILE A 349 16.29 24.78 -14.29
C ILE A 349 15.26 25.45 -15.20
N LYS A 350 14.54 26.50 -14.73
CA LYS A 350 13.60 27.27 -15.55
C LYS A 350 14.28 27.86 -16.78
N SER A 351 15.44 28.47 -16.61
CA SER A 351 16.21 29.02 -17.73
C SER A 351 16.66 27.94 -18.72
N GLN A 352 16.99 26.73 -18.23
CA GLN A 352 17.33 25.59 -19.10
C GLN A 352 16.11 25.14 -19.91
N ILE A 353 14.91 25.13 -19.33
CA ILE A 353 13.65 24.81 -20.02
C ILE A 353 13.37 25.80 -21.17
N GLU A 354 13.65 27.07 -20.94
CA GLU A 354 13.44 28.12 -21.95
C GLU A 354 14.45 28.06 -23.11
N THR A 355 15.66 27.58 -22.84
CA THR A 355 16.76 27.58 -23.81
C THR A 355 16.91 26.26 -24.57
N THR A 356 16.38 25.15 -24.07
CA THR A 356 16.47 23.84 -24.73
C THR A 356 15.59 23.77 -25.97
N THR A 357 16.12 23.19 -27.04
CA THR A 357 15.42 22.95 -28.31
C THR A 357 14.87 21.52 -28.43
N SER A 358 15.21 20.63 -27.49
CA SER A 358 14.77 19.25 -27.44
C SER A 358 13.50 19.11 -26.61
N ASP A 359 12.40 18.68 -27.21
CA ASP A 359 11.14 18.43 -26.49
C ASP A 359 11.31 17.40 -25.36
N TYR A 360 12.12 16.36 -25.62
CA TYR A 360 12.42 15.34 -24.60
C TYR A 360 13.21 15.92 -23.40
N ASP A 361 14.22 16.74 -23.65
CA ASP A 361 14.99 17.37 -22.57
C ASP A 361 14.12 18.38 -21.82
N LYS A 362 13.25 19.09 -22.53
CA LYS A 362 12.28 19.99 -21.92
C LYS A 362 11.34 19.28 -20.96
N GLU A 363 10.78 18.16 -21.38
CA GLU A 363 9.93 17.31 -20.53
C GLU A 363 10.69 16.86 -19.26
N LYS A 364 11.92 16.36 -19.41
CA LYS A 364 12.72 15.89 -18.27
C LYS A 364 13.21 17.02 -17.34
N LEU A 365 13.43 18.20 -17.86
CA LEU A 365 13.70 19.39 -17.04
C LEU A 365 12.45 19.84 -16.29
N GLN A 366 11.25 19.74 -16.90
CA GLN A 366 9.99 20.03 -16.24
C GLN A 366 9.69 19.04 -15.09
N GLU A 367 9.90 17.74 -15.30
CA GLU A 367 9.79 16.73 -14.23
C GLU A 367 10.74 17.08 -13.06
N ARG A 368 11.98 17.42 -13.36
CA ARG A 368 12.97 17.77 -12.34
C ARG A 368 12.61 19.05 -11.60
N LEU A 369 12.10 20.05 -12.33
CA LEU A 369 11.58 21.28 -11.74
C LEU A 369 10.42 21.01 -10.78
N ALA A 370 9.46 20.19 -11.20
CA ALA A 370 8.30 19.83 -10.38
C ALA A 370 8.74 19.15 -9.07
N LYS A 371 9.70 18.21 -9.14
CA LYS A 371 10.23 17.51 -7.97
C LYS A 371 10.95 18.43 -6.98
N LEU A 372 11.67 19.43 -7.46
CA LEU A 372 12.46 20.34 -6.60
C LEU A 372 11.63 21.54 -6.10
N ALA A 373 10.74 22.08 -6.94
CA ALA A 373 9.98 23.30 -6.63
C ALA A 373 8.67 23.03 -5.91
N GLY A 374 8.13 21.81 -6.00
CA GLY A 374 6.84 21.44 -5.41
C GLY A 374 6.88 21.28 -3.89
N GLY A 375 8.04 20.97 -3.33
CA GLY A 375 8.16 20.60 -1.92
C GLY A 375 7.42 19.29 -1.59
N VAL A 376 7.25 19.04 -0.29
CA VAL A 376 6.46 17.92 0.25
C VAL A 376 5.38 18.48 1.16
N ALA A 377 4.12 18.15 0.89
CA ALA A 377 3.05 18.42 1.84
C ALA A 377 3.10 17.35 2.94
N VAL A 378 3.27 17.76 4.17
CA VAL A 378 3.27 16.85 5.32
C VAL A 378 1.96 17.02 6.07
N LEU A 379 1.20 15.93 6.15
CA LEU A 379 -0.03 15.87 6.91
C LEU A 379 0.29 15.34 8.30
N TYR A 380 0.36 16.23 9.27
CA TYR A 380 0.64 15.90 10.66
C TYR A 380 -0.64 15.46 11.36
N VAL A 381 -0.66 14.22 11.83
CA VAL A 381 -1.81 13.62 12.54
C VAL A 381 -1.63 13.76 14.03
N GLY A 382 -2.59 14.43 14.69
CA GLY A 382 -2.61 14.60 16.13
C GLY A 382 -3.73 13.80 16.80
N ALA A 383 -3.45 13.26 17.99
CA ALA A 383 -4.43 12.55 18.81
C ALA A 383 -4.07 12.64 20.31
N ALA A 384 -5.04 12.28 21.18
CA ALA A 384 -4.86 12.32 22.63
C ALA A 384 -4.12 11.08 23.18
N SER A 385 -4.09 9.98 22.45
CA SER A 385 -3.41 8.73 22.83
C SER A 385 -2.68 8.11 21.64
N GLU A 386 -1.67 7.28 21.92
CA GLU A 386 -0.91 6.55 20.89
C GLU A 386 -1.79 5.60 20.05
N VAL A 387 -2.75 4.94 20.69
CA VAL A 387 -3.70 4.04 20.02
C VAL A 387 -4.57 4.80 19.03
N GLU A 388 -5.11 5.96 19.45
CA GLU A 388 -5.91 6.85 18.60
C GLU A 388 -5.06 7.45 17.47
N MET A 389 -3.82 7.83 17.78
CA MET A 389 -2.86 8.35 16.79
C MET A 389 -2.62 7.35 15.66
N LYS A 390 -2.32 6.11 16.01
CA LYS A 390 -2.07 5.05 15.03
C LYS A 390 -3.30 4.77 14.17
N GLU A 391 -4.49 4.62 14.77
CA GLU A 391 -5.75 4.44 14.04
C GLU A 391 -6.03 5.58 13.07
N LYS A 392 -5.86 6.82 13.53
CA LYS A 392 -6.11 8.00 12.72
C LYS A 392 -5.09 8.14 11.59
N LYS A 393 -3.81 7.80 11.84
CA LYS A 393 -2.76 7.80 10.83
C LYS A 393 -3.04 6.78 9.73
N ASP A 394 -3.39 5.54 10.08
CA ASP A 394 -3.73 4.50 9.12
C ASP A 394 -4.92 4.94 8.24
N ARG A 395 -5.95 5.54 8.82
CA ARG A 395 -7.13 6.07 8.11
C ARG A 395 -6.80 7.24 7.17
N VAL A 396 -5.85 8.09 7.54
CA VAL A 396 -5.35 9.18 6.69
C VAL A 396 -4.50 8.62 5.54
N ASP A 397 -3.65 7.62 5.79
CA ASP A 397 -2.86 6.95 4.77
C ASP A 397 -3.78 6.29 3.70
N ASP A 398 -4.82 5.54 4.13
CA ASP A 398 -5.80 4.93 3.23
C ASP A 398 -6.51 6.00 2.37
N ALA A 399 -6.95 7.09 3.00
CA ALA A 399 -7.62 8.18 2.30
C ALA A 399 -6.71 8.88 1.28
N LEU A 400 -5.43 9.02 1.58
CA LEU A 400 -4.44 9.58 0.66
C LEU A 400 -4.24 8.66 -0.55
N HIS A 401 -4.08 7.34 -0.33
CA HIS A 401 -3.93 6.37 -1.40
C HIS A 401 -5.17 6.28 -2.30
N ALA A 402 -6.36 6.23 -1.70
CA ALA A 402 -7.62 6.26 -2.44
C ALA A 402 -7.75 7.54 -3.29
N THR A 403 -7.32 8.68 -2.76
CA THR A 403 -7.37 9.94 -3.50
C THR A 403 -6.40 9.93 -4.68
N ARG A 404 -5.19 9.40 -4.54
CA ARG A 404 -4.25 9.21 -5.64
C ARG A 404 -4.82 8.28 -6.71
N ALA A 405 -5.39 7.14 -6.31
CA ALA A 405 -6.04 6.20 -7.21
C ALA A 405 -7.20 6.85 -7.99
N ALA A 406 -7.95 7.75 -7.35
CA ALA A 406 -9.02 8.51 -8.00
C ALA A 406 -8.50 9.56 -9.00
N VAL A 407 -7.38 10.19 -8.71
CA VAL A 407 -6.73 11.13 -9.65
C VAL A 407 -6.21 10.38 -10.89
N GLU A 408 -5.67 9.17 -10.72
CA GLU A 408 -5.13 8.33 -11.79
C GLU A 408 -6.21 7.80 -12.74
N GLU A 409 -7.19 7.05 -12.22
CA GLU A 409 -8.18 6.32 -13.04
C GLU A 409 -9.60 6.91 -12.97
N GLY A 410 -9.81 7.99 -12.22
CA GLY A 410 -11.13 8.58 -12.03
C GLY A 410 -11.94 7.89 -10.94
N ILE A 411 -13.22 8.23 -10.92
CA ILE A 411 -14.19 7.84 -9.88
C ILE A 411 -15.43 7.19 -10.46
N VAL A 412 -16.00 6.26 -9.71
CA VAL A 412 -17.30 5.61 -9.99
C VAL A 412 -18.29 5.87 -8.85
N ALA A 413 -19.55 5.48 -9.03
CA ALA A 413 -20.54 5.50 -7.95
C ALA A 413 -20.11 4.55 -6.84
N GLY A 414 -20.01 5.05 -5.61
CA GLY A 414 -19.45 4.34 -4.47
C GLY A 414 -20.41 3.34 -3.83
N GLY A 415 -19.99 2.78 -2.69
CA GLY A 415 -20.81 1.88 -1.90
C GLY A 415 -21.18 0.56 -2.60
N GLY A 416 -20.40 0.10 -3.56
CA GLY A 416 -20.64 -1.11 -4.35
C GLY A 416 -21.66 -0.92 -5.50
N VAL A 417 -22.20 0.29 -5.70
CA VAL A 417 -23.21 0.57 -6.74
C VAL A 417 -22.64 0.36 -8.14
N ALA A 418 -21.40 0.80 -8.42
CA ALA A 418 -20.77 0.63 -9.72
C ALA A 418 -20.65 -0.85 -10.13
N LEU A 419 -20.29 -1.73 -9.19
CA LEU A 419 -20.24 -3.19 -9.41
C LEU A 419 -21.63 -3.76 -9.72
N VAL A 420 -22.66 -3.39 -8.95
CA VAL A 420 -24.04 -3.83 -9.18
C VAL A 420 -24.54 -3.38 -10.57
N ARG A 421 -24.22 -2.16 -11.00
CA ARG A 421 -24.54 -1.65 -12.35
C ARG A 421 -23.82 -2.42 -13.46
N ALA A 422 -22.58 -2.81 -13.24
CA ALA A 422 -21.79 -3.58 -14.19
C ALA A 422 -22.39 -4.98 -14.46
N LYS A 423 -23.21 -5.53 -13.57
CA LYS A 423 -23.88 -6.82 -13.77
C LYS A 423 -24.60 -6.94 -15.12
N THR A 424 -25.11 -5.85 -15.64
CA THR A 424 -25.88 -5.82 -16.92
C THR A 424 -25.05 -6.21 -18.13
N VAL A 425 -23.74 -6.00 -18.11
CA VAL A 425 -22.86 -6.33 -19.26
C VAL A 425 -22.65 -7.82 -19.41
N LEU A 426 -22.76 -8.59 -18.32
CA LEU A 426 -22.55 -10.04 -18.32
C LEU A 426 -23.54 -10.78 -19.22
N LYS A 427 -24.70 -10.19 -19.49
CA LYS A 427 -25.70 -10.75 -20.44
C LYS A 427 -25.24 -10.76 -21.90
N LYS A 428 -24.15 -10.05 -22.21
CA LYS A 428 -23.59 -9.89 -23.57
C LYS A 428 -22.28 -10.65 -23.74
N VAL A 429 -21.81 -11.34 -22.71
CA VAL A 429 -20.58 -12.12 -22.77
C VAL A 429 -20.87 -13.49 -23.33
N ASP A 430 -20.19 -13.85 -24.41
CA ASP A 430 -20.32 -15.15 -25.05
C ASP A 430 -19.56 -16.23 -24.26
N THR A 431 -20.20 -17.39 -24.11
CA THR A 431 -19.63 -18.55 -23.42
C THR A 431 -19.61 -19.76 -24.35
N GLU A 432 -18.61 -20.64 -24.18
CA GLU A 432 -18.42 -21.82 -25.00
C GLU A 432 -19.24 -23.02 -24.52
N ASN A 433 -19.59 -23.03 -23.22
CA ASN A 433 -20.35 -24.10 -22.57
C ASN A 433 -21.12 -23.60 -21.34
N ASP A 434 -21.94 -24.48 -20.75
CA ASP A 434 -22.82 -24.16 -19.61
C ASP A 434 -22.02 -23.87 -18.32
N ASP A 435 -20.85 -24.49 -18.13
CA ASP A 435 -20.00 -24.26 -16.97
C ASP A 435 -19.33 -22.88 -17.04
N GLU A 436 -18.90 -22.42 -18.20
CA GLU A 436 -18.48 -21.03 -18.39
C GLU A 436 -19.62 -20.05 -18.11
N ALA A 437 -20.84 -20.34 -18.60
CA ALA A 437 -22.01 -19.51 -18.31
C ALA A 437 -22.31 -19.48 -16.80
N THR A 438 -22.10 -20.60 -16.11
CA THR A 438 -22.19 -20.67 -14.64
C THR A 438 -21.11 -19.81 -13.97
N GLY A 439 -19.89 -19.78 -14.50
CA GLY A 439 -18.81 -18.89 -14.04
C GLY A 439 -19.22 -17.41 -14.07
N LEU A 440 -19.88 -16.96 -15.17
CA LEU A 440 -20.44 -15.62 -15.25
C LEU A 440 -21.49 -15.36 -14.15
N GLN A 441 -22.36 -16.34 -13.85
CA GLN A 441 -23.38 -16.22 -12.82
C GLN A 441 -22.80 -16.15 -11.41
N ILE A 442 -21.69 -16.85 -11.15
CA ILE A 442 -20.94 -16.77 -9.89
C ILE A 442 -20.49 -15.34 -9.64
N VAL A 443 -19.83 -14.72 -10.63
CA VAL A 443 -19.38 -13.32 -10.52
C VAL A 443 -20.58 -12.36 -10.42
N ALA A 444 -21.63 -12.58 -11.21
CA ALA A 444 -22.85 -11.77 -11.16
C ALA A 444 -23.51 -11.72 -9.78
N ARG A 445 -23.37 -12.79 -8.99
CA ARG A 445 -23.84 -12.83 -7.58
C ARG A 445 -22.82 -12.23 -6.64
N ALA A 446 -21.54 -12.53 -6.85
CA ALA A 446 -20.47 -12.08 -5.98
C ALA A 446 -20.33 -10.56 -5.93
N ILE A 447 -20.50 -9.86 -7.05
CA ILE A 447 -20.38 -8.39 -7.12
C ILE A 447 -21.49 -7.63 -6.37
N GLU A 448 -22.54 -8.31 -5.92
CA GLU A 448 -23.54 -7.74 -5.02
C GLU A 448 -23.06 -7.68 -3.56
N SER A 449 -22.07 -8.50 -3.21
CA SER A 449 -21.68 -8.69 -1.81
C SER A 449 -21.12 -7.44 -1.12
N PRO A 450 -20.35 -6.54 -1.76
CA PRO A 450 -19.92 -5.31 -1.10
C PRO A 450 -21.08 -4.43 -0.65
N LEU A 451 -22.05 -4.11 -1.56
CA LEU A 451 -23.22 -3.34 -1.21
C LEU A 451 -24.06 -4.05 -0.12
N ARG A 452 -24.25 -5.36 -0.25
CA ARG A 452 -24.98 -6.17 0.71
C ARG A 452 -24.34 -6.09 2.10
N THR A 453 -23.05 -6.27 2.19
CA THR A 453 -22.30 -6.20 3.47
C THR A 453 -22.35 -4.80 4.10
N ILE A 454 -22.24 -3.74 3.31
CA ILE A 454 -22.37 -2.35 3.79
C ILE A 454 -23.74 -2.14 4.44
N VAL A 455 -24.80 -2.63 3.80
CA VAL A 455 -26.18 -2.51 4.31
C VAL A 455 -26.38 -3.34 5.57
N GLU A 456 -25.90 -4.59 5.58
CA GLU A 456 -25.96 -5.49 6.74
C GLU A 456 -25.20 -4.93 7.95
N ASN A 457 -24.01 -4.36 7.74
CA ASN A 457 -23.27 -3.67 8.80
C ASN A 457 -24.00 -2.43 9.34
N ALA A 458 -24.86 -1.83 8.51
CA ALA A 458 -25.72 -0.72 8.90
C ALA A 458 -27.01 -1.17 9.61
N GLY A 459 -27.26 -2.48 9.70
CA GLY A 459 -28.46 -3.06 10.32
C GLY A 459 -29.66 -3.17 9.38
N GLY A 460 -29.45 -3.02 8.06
CA GLY A 460 -30.49 -3.13 7.04
C GLY A 460 -30.51 -4.48 6.33
N GLU A 461 -31.51 -4.67 5.47
CA GLU A 461 -31.70 -5.87 4.65
C GLU A 461 -30.98 -5.75 3.30
N GLY A 462 -29.76 -6.32 3.19
CA GLY A 462 -28.90 -6.19 2.00
C GLY A 462 -29.58 -6.62 0.71
N SER A 463 -30.39 -7.70 0.73
CA SER A 463 -31.08 -8.21 -0.45
C SER A 463 -32.11 -7.23 -1.01
N VAL A 464 -32.86 -6.57 -0.13
CA VAL A 464 -33.89 -5.58 -0.52
C VAL A 464 -33.25 -4.36 -1.15
N VAL A 465 -32.16 -3.87 -0.53
CA VAL A 465 -31.45 -2.69 -1.05
C VAL A 465 -30.80 -2.99 -2.40
N VAL A 466 -30.13 -4.14 -2.56
CA VAL A 466 -29.55 -4.55 -3.84
C VAL A 466 -30.62 -4.61 -4.94
N ALA A 467 -31.76 -5.26 -4.69
CA ALA A 467 -32.85 -5.34 -5.66
C ALA A 467 -33.32 -3.92 -6.09
N LYS A 468 -33.53 -3.03 -5.12
CA LYS A 468 -33.98 -1.65 -5.41
C LYS A 468 -32.93 -0.81 -6.13
N VAL A 469 -31.67 -1.01 -5.81
CA VAL A 469 -30.57 -0.36 -6.55
C VAL A 469 -30.53 -0.89 -7.98
N MET A 470 -30.70 -2.20 -8.21
CA MET A 470 -30.74 -2.79 -9.56
C MET A 470 -31.87 -2.25 -10.42
N ASP A 471 -33.07 -2.00 -9.86
CA ASP A 471 -34.21 -1.42 -10.56
C ASP A 471 -33.99 0.07 -10.91
N GLY A 472 -33.12 0.76 -10.18
CA GLY A 472 -32.78 2.15 -10.43
C GLY A 472 -31.89 2.34 -11.66
N LYS A 473 -31.70 3.59 -12.10
CA LYS A 473 -30.89 3.97 -13.26
C LYS A 473 -29.72 4.87 -12.87
N GLY A 474 -28.71 4.90 -13.73
CA GLY A 474 -27.53 5.77 -13.54
C GLY A 474 -26.80 5.44 -12.25
N ASP A 475 -26.52 6.46 -11.45
CA ASP A 475 -25.82 6.37 -10.16
C ASP A 475 -26.77 6.31 -8.95
N PHE A 476 -28.05 6.00 -9.16
CA PHE A 476 -29.00 5.77 -8.06
C PHE A 476 -28.50 4.63 -7.17
N GLY A 477 -28.32 4.92 -5.89
CA GLY A 477 -27.75 4.00 -4.90
C GLY A 477 -28.32 4.23 -3.51
N TYR A 478 -27.67 3.67 -2.50
CA TYR A 478 -28.09 3.71 -1.11
C TYR A 478 -27.01 4.29 -0.21
N ASP A 479 -27.33 5.38 0.47
CA ASP A 479 -26.51 5.95 1.53
C ASP A 479 -26.80 5.21 2.85
N ALA A 480 -25.88 4.31 3.22
CA ALA A 480 -26.01 3.51 4.43
C ALA A 480 -25.78 4.33 5.72
N LYS A 481 -25.13 5.52 5.64
CA LYS A 481 -24.98 6.44 6.77
C LYS A 481 -26.29 7.10 7.12
N ALA A 482 -26.99 7.62 6.12
CA ALA A 482 -28.23 8.36 6.27
C ALA A 482 -29.50 7.50 6.12
N ASP A 483 -29.38 6.21 5.78
CA ASP A 483 -30.48 5.27 5.51
C ASP A 483 -31.46 5.80 4.42
N LYS A 484 -30.89 6.22 3.27
CA LYS A 484 -31.64 6.84 2.18
C LYS A 484 -31.15 6.41 0.81
N TYR A 485 -32.07 6.41 -0.16
CA TYR A 485 -31.72 6.25 -1.58
C TYR A 485 -31.38 7.61 -2.18
N VAL A 486 -30.24 7.69 -2.86
CA VAL A 486 -29.68 8.95 -3.38
C VAL A 486 -29.02 8.75 -4.74
N GLU A 487 -28.74 9.84 -5.45
CA GLU A 487 -27.79 9.90 -6.57
C GLU A 487 -26.39 9.97 -5.97
N MET A 488 -25.58 8.91 -6.14
CA MET A 488 -24.33 8.71 -5.43
C MET A 488 -23.30 9.82 -5.70
N PHE A 489 -23.14 10.23 -6.97
CA PHE A 489 -22.22 11.32 -7.32
C PHE A 489 -22.64 12.67 -6.69
N LYS A 490 -23.94 12.93 -6.64
CA LYS A 490 -24.47 14.16 -6.03
C LYS A 490 -24.36 14.15 -4.51
N ALA A 491 -24.52 12.98 -3.92
CA ALA A 491 -24.34 12.78 -2.47
C ALA A 491 -22.86 12.74 -2.05
N GLY A 492 -21.92 12.75 -3.01
CA GLY A 492 -20.50 12.65 -2.73
C GLY A 492 -20.02 11.25 -2.34
N ILE A 493 -20.85 10.21 -2.53
CA ILE A 493 -20.53 8.82 -2.22
C ILE A 493 -19.92 8.19 -3.46
N ILE A 494 -18.61 8.23 -3.54
CA ILE A 494 -17.82 7.89 -4.73
C ILE A 494 -16.60 7.04 -4.34
N ASP A 495 -16.29 6.06 -5.18
CA ASP A 495 -15.12 5.19 -5.00
C ASP A 495 -14.12 5.41 -6.15
N PRO A 496 -12.81 5.27 -5.91
CA PRO A 496 -11.82 5.27 -7.00
C PRO A 496 -12.03 4.07 -7.91
N THR A 497 -12.00 4.32 -9.23
CA THR A 497 -12.15 3.25 -10.23
C THR A 497 -11.08 2.19 -10.08
N LYS A 498 -9.82 2.61 -9.88
CA LYS A 498 -8.65 1.74 -9.67
C LYS A 498 -8.87 0.79 -8.48
N VAL A 499 -9.32 1.31 -7.35
CA VAL A 499 -9.59 0.52 -6.13
C VAL A 499 -10.64 -0.55 -6.40
N THR A 500 -11.78 -0.17 -7.01
CA THR A 500 -12.89 -1.08 -7.30
C THR A 500 -12.46 -2.18 -8.30
N ARG A 501 -11.69 -1.82 -9.32
CA ARG A 501 -11.17 -2.72 -10.34
C ARG A 501 -10.19 -3.74 -9.75
N ILE A 502 -9.15 -3.27 -9.07
CA ILE A 502 -8.11 -4.12 -8.47
C ILE A 502 -8.70 -5.05 -7.42
N ALA A 503 -9.66 -4.59 -6.61
CA ALA A 503 -10.34 -5.44 -5.64
C ALA A 503 -11.04 -6.63 -6.32
N LEU A 504 -11.70 -6.42 -7.45
CA LEU A 504 -12.37 -7.48 -8.20
C LEU A 504 -11.37 -8.44 -8.87
N GLU A 505 -10.35 -7.90 -9.53
CA GLU A 505 -9.31 -8.68 -10.22
C GLU A 505 -8.56 -9.60 -9.25
N ASN A 506 -8.08 -9.08 -8.13
CA ASN A 506 -7.36 -9.86 -7.12
C ASN A 506 -8.27 -10.92 -6.45
N ALA A 507 -9.51 -10.55 -6.14
CA ALA A 507 -10.48 -11.48 -5.57
C ALA A 507 -10.76 -12.66 -6.51
N ALA A 508 -10.99 -12.38 -7.78
CA ALA A 508 -11.29 -13.41 -8.78
C ALA A 508 -10.07 -14.32 -9.07
N SER A 509 -8.87 -13.74 -9.13
CA SER A 509 -7.63 -14.47 -9.33
C SER A 509 -7.42 -15.54 -8.26
N VAL A 510 -7.48 -15.16 -6.99
CA VAL A 510 -7.28 -16.10 -5.87
C VAL A 510 -8.46 -17.07 -5.74
N ALA A 511 -9.69 -16.60 -5.88
CA ALA A 511 -10.86 -17.47 -5.86
C ALA A 511 -10.79 -18.52 -6.97
N GLY A 512 -10.37 -18.15 -8.19
CA GLY A 512 -10.16 -19.09 -9.30
C GLY A 512 -9.15 -20.19 -8.97
N MET A 513 -8.05 -19.86 -8.27
CA MET A 513 -7.09 -20.85 -7.81
C MET A 513 -7.69 -21.82 -6.77
N ILE A 514 -8.45 -21.31 -5.79
CA ILE A 514 -9.12 -22.16 -4.80
C ILE A 514 -10.14 -23.10 -5.47
N LEU A 515 -10.91 -22.61 -6.43
CA LEU A 515 -11.93 -23.40 -7.13
C LEU A 515 -11.32 -24.55 -7.96
N THR A 516 -10.13 -24.32 -8.53
CA THR A 516 -9.41 -25.30 -9.36
C THR A 516 -8.49 -26.23 -8.54
N THR A 517 -8.41 -26.03 -7.21
CA THR A 517 -7.60 -26.88 -6.34
C THR A 517 -8.27 -28.24 -6.16
N GLU A 518 -7.51 -29.31 -6.34
CA GLU A 518 -7.94 -30.72 -6.17
C GLU A 518 -7.25 -31.39 -4.98
N CYS A 519 -6.03 -30.94 -4.67
CA CYS A 519 -5.22 -31.53 -3.61
C CYS A 519 -4.54 -30.43 -2.80
N SER A 520 -4.43 -30.61 -1.51
CA SER A 520 -3.67 -29.76 -0.58
C SER A 520 -2.60 -30.56 0.13
N LEU A 521 -1.45 -29.93 0.37
CA LEU A 521 -0.28 -30.48 1.04
C LEU A 521 0.07 -29.59 2.22
N THR A 522 -0.20 -30.04 3.45
CA THR A 522 0.12 -29.29 4.67
C THR A 522 1.24 -29.94 5.45
N ASP A 523 1.98 -29.17 6.24
CA ASP A 523 2.99 -29.73 7.14
C ASP A 523 2.32 -30.34 8.38
N ILE A 524 2.69 -31.57 8.71
CA ILE A 524 2.26 -32.17 9.96
C ILE A 524 3.06 -31.51 11.09
N LYS A 525 2.36 -30.81 12.00
CA LYS A 525 2.99 -30.26 13.21
C LYS A 525 3.44 -31.44 14.09
N GLU A 526 4.74 -31.64 14.24
CA GLU A 526 5.26 -32.56 15.25
C GLU A 526 4.97 -31.95 16.62
N ASP A 527 4.27 -32.68 17.47
CA ASP A 527 4.20 -32.40 18.90
C ASP A 527 5.63 -32.49 19.46
N THR A 528 6.35 -31.39 19.51
CA THR A 528 7.61 -31.33 20.23
C THR A 528 7.30 -31.54 21.71
N PRO A 529 7.69 -32.68 22.32
CA PRO A 529 7.50 -32.83 23.74
C PRO A 529 8.20 -31.71 24.48
N PRO A 530 7.61 -31.14 25.55
CA PRO A 530 8.23 -30.08 26.33
C PRO A 530 9.63 -30.54 26.71
N ALA A 531 10.64 -29.67 26.43
CA ALA A 531 12.03 -29.96 26.77
C ALA A 531 12.10 -30.36 28.26
N PRO A 532 12.76 -31.47 28.60
CA PRO A 532 12.85 -31.91 29.99
C PRO A 532 13.49 -30.77 30.80
N PRO A 533 13.01 -30.47 32.02
CA PRO A 533 13.57 -29.45 32.86
C PRO A 533 15.06 -29.74 33.01
N MET A 534 15.91 -28.77 32.65
CA MET A 534 17.35 -28.85 32.89
C MET A 534 17.56 -29.10 34.37
N GLY A 535 17.89 -30.34 34.70
CA GLY A 535 18.22 -30.73 36.07
C GLY A 535 19.40 -29.89 36.56
N GLY A 536 19.15 -29.11 37.62
CA GLY A 536 20.19 -28.36 38.29
C GLY A 536 21.32 -29.27 38.71
N GLY A 537 22.44 -29.20 37.98
CA GLY A 537 23.68 -29.85 38.38
C GLY A 537 24.16 -29.27 39.70
N GLY A 538 23.94 -30.01 40.79
CA GLY A 538 24.55 -29.69 42.08
C GLY A 538 26.07 -29.75 41.96
N MET A 539 26.73 -28.68 42.37
CA MET A 539 28.20 -28.67 42.57
C MET A 539 28.58 -29.72 43.63
N PRO A 540 29.52 -30.60 43.38
CA PRO A 540 30.16 -31.37 44.43
C PRO A 540 31.02 -30.43 45.31
N GLY A 541 30.69 -30.36 46.59
CA GLY A 541 31.51 -29.62 47.57
C GLY A 541 32.93 -30.15 47.60
N MET A 542 33.91 -29.25 47.56
CA MET A 542 35.26 -29.49 47.95
C MET A 542 35.35 -29.34 49.49
N MET A 543 35.75 -30.43 50.15
CA MET A 543 36.47 -30.39 51.42
C MET A 543 37.93 -30.07 51.15
#